data_e6fd08c388d4133f8930795272b3b798
#
_entry.id   e6fd08c388d4133f8930795272b3b798
#
_cell.length_a   1.000
_cell.length_b   1.000
_cell.length_c   1.000
_cell.angle_alpha   90.00
_cell.angle_beta   90.00
_cell.angle_gamma   90.00
#
_symmetry.space_group_name_H-M   'P 1'
#
loop_
_entity.id
_entity.type
_entity.pdbx_description
1 polymer ?
#
loop_
_entity_poly.entity_id
_entity_poly.type
_entity_poly.pdbx_seq_one_letter_code
_entity_poly.pdbx_strand_id
1 'polypeptide(L)'
;MKTNLMNLMQILATLKQEKGTCLYATINGAQNTYIIELDGKKQDMEINYDFLDNKKKYLKILTNIEKIQNEIDNKNNSLKIKGGLTIKEALNCVNKLQNEKILYEKLINIKDNKRRISETTNSYFIEKVSNYNREKLKAMYEQIIDEIQDIQNEINIANSQEFETDINLGE
;
A
#
# COMPACT_ATOMS: atom_id res chain seq x y z
N MET A 1 -12.97 -14.91 17.90
CA MET A 1 -12.31 -15.73 16.86
C MET A 1 -10.79 -15.54 16.98
N LYS A 2 -9.99 -16.64 16.92
CA LYS A 2 -8.53 -16.50 16.83
C LYS A 2 -8.13 -16.17 15.39
N THR A 3 -7.28 -15.20 15.23
CA THR A 3 -6.78 -14.73 13.93
C THR A 3 -5.40 -14.06 14.09
N ASN A 4 -4.81 -13.61 12.99
CA ASN A 4 -3.59 -12.81 12.97
C ASN A 4 -3.73 -11.65 11.97
N LEU A 5 -2.78 -10.71 11.98
CA LEU A 5 -2.82 -9.55 11.09
C LEU A 5 -2.77 -9.93 9.62
N MET A 6 -2.02 -10.96 9.25
CA MET A 6 -1.96 -11.43 7.86
C MET A 6 -3.33 -11.88 7.35
N ASN A 7 -4.06 -12.64 8.16
CA ASN A 7 -5.42 -13.08 7.82
C ASN A 7 -6.38 -11.90 7.70
N LEU A 8 -6.32 -10.93 8.63
CA LEU A 8 -7.16 -9.74 8.54
C LEU A 8 -6.87 -8.91 7.28
N MET A 9 -5.60 -8.74 6.91
CA MET A 9 -5.21 -8.06 5.68
C MET A 9 -5.72 -8.79 4.43
N GLN A 10 -5.68 -10.12 4.41
CA GLN A 10 -6.21 -10.93 3.32
C GLN A 10 -7.74 -10.79 3.19
N ILE A 11 -8.46 -10.86 4.31
CA ILE A 11 -9.92 -10.63 4.34
C ILE A 11 -10.25 -9.21 3.86
N LEU A 12 -9.49 -8.21 4.30
CA LEU A 12 -9.66 -6.83 3.86
C LEU A 12 -9.48 -6.68 2.34
N ALA A 13 -8.47 -7.35 1.76
CA ALA A 13 -8.24 -7.34 0.31
C ALA A 13 -9.41 -7.96 -0.46
N THR A 14 -9.93 -9.10 0.01
CA THR A 14 -11.12 -9.77 -0.57
C THR A 14 -12.35 -8.84 -0.51
N LEU A 15 -12.64 -8.25 0.64
CA LEU A 15 -13.78 -7.33 0.78
C LEU A 15 -13.64 -6.07 -0.10
N LYS A 16 -12.43 -5.56 -0.31
CA LYS A 16 -12.20 -4.44 -1.24
C LYS A 16 -12.48 -4.82 -2.69
N GLN A 17 -12.18 -6.06 -3.09
CA GLN A 17 -12.52 -6.57 -4.41
C GLN A 17 -14.05 -6.76 -4.55
N GLU A 18 -14.69 -7.39 -3.57
CA GLU A 18 -16.16 -7.60 -3.53
C GLU A 18 -16.89 -6.26 -3.55
N LYS A 19 -16.38 -5.23 -2.85
CA LYS A 19 -16.93 -3.87 -2.89
C LYS A 19 -17.05 -3.36 -4.32
N GLY A 20 -16.03 -3.55 -5.15
CA GLY A 20 -16.04 -3.12 -6.55
C GLY A 20 -17.14 -3.81 -7.37
N THR A 21 -17.23 -5.14 -7.24
CA THR A 21 -18.25 -5.95 -7.93
C THR A 21 -19.66 -5.58 -7.48
N CYS A 22 -19.86 -5.43 -6.16
CA CYS A 22 -21.16 -5.10 -5.60
C CYS A 22 -21.59 -3.66 -5.95
N LEU A 23 -20.67 -2.72 -6.02
CA LEU A 23 -20.93 -1.34 -6.49
C LEU A 23 -21.42 -1.35 -7.94
N TYR A 24 -20.73 -2.09 -8.82
CA TYR A 24 -21.14 -2.24 -10.22
C TYR A 24 -22.55 -2.82 -10.36
N ALA A 25 -22.83 -3.91 -9.62
CA ALA A 25 -24.16 -4.53 -9.62
C ALA A 25 -25.25 -3.57 -9.07
N THR A 26 -24.92 -2.77 -8.05
CA THR A 26 -25.85 -1.78 -7.49
C THR A 26 -26.19 -0.68 -8.50
N ILE A 27 -25.16 -0.14 -9.20
CA ILE A 27 -25.35 0.91 -10.20
C ILE A 27 -26.19 0.39 -11.38
N ASN A 28 -25.87 -0.80 -11.89
CA ASN A 28 -26.61 -1.39 -13.01
C ASN A 28 -28.05 -1.78 -12.62
N GLY A 29 -28.27 -2.24 -11.41
CA GLY A 29 -29.62 -2.52 -10.90
C GLY A 29 -30.48 -1.27 -10.61
N ALA A 30 -29.86 -0.07 -10.63
CA ALA A 30 -30.59 1.19 -10.40
C ALA A 30 -31.31 1.71 -11.65
N GLN A 31 -31.10 1.10 -12.83
CA GLN A 31 -31.68 1.54 -14.09
C GLN A 31 -32.43 0.39 -14.76
N ASN A 32 -33.67 0.63 -15.18
CA ASN A 32 -34.38 -0.28 -16.05
C ASN A 32 -33.99 -0.04 -17.49
N THR A 33 -33.66 -1.10 -18.23
CA THR A 33 -33.33 -1.01 -19.65
C THR A 33 -34.50 -1.55 -20.48
N TYR A 34 -34.86 -0.81 -21.50
CA TYR A 34 -35.94 -1.15 -22.40
C TYR A 34 -35.42 -1.24 -23.83
N ILE A 35 -35.96 -2.21 -24.58
CA ILE A 35 -35.89 -2.19 -26.04
C ILE A 35 -37.11 -1.46 -26.55
N ILE A 36 -36.91 -0.46 -27.37
CA ILE A 36 -38.01 0.26 -28.04
C ILE A 36 -37.99 -0.17 -29.50
N GLU A 37 -39.04 -0.87 -29.95
CA GLU A 37 -39.21 -1.29 -31.34
C GLU A 37 -39.56 -0.07 -32.23
N LEU A 38 -39.36 -0.20 -33.53
CA LEU A 38 -39.68 0.85 -34.49
C LEU A 38 -41.16 1.28 -34.50
N ASP A 39 -42.07 0.41 -34.06
CA ASP A 39 -43.50 0.66 -33.87
C ASP A 39 -43.81 1.37 -32.54
N GLY A 40 -42.78 1.66 -31.71
CA GLY A 40 -42.90 2.31 -30.41
C GLY A 40 -43.23 1.36 -29.24
N LYS A 41 -43.32 0.08 -29.47
CA LYS A 41 -43.52 -0.89 -28.37
C LYS A 41 -42.26 -0.98 -27.50
N LYS A 42 -42.46 -0.97 -26.18
CA LYS A 42 -41.44 -1.17 -25.17
C LYS A 42 -41.41 -2.64 -24.73
N GLN A 43 -40.23 -3.25 -24.75
CA GLN A 43 -39.96 -4.53 -24.13
C GLN A 43 -38.97 -4.33 -22.99
N ASP A 44 -39.25 -4.89 -21.81
CA ASP A 44 -38.32 -4.88 -20.68
C ASP A 44 -37.15 -5.81 -21.01
N MET A 45 -35.95 -5.29 -20.90
CA MET A 45 -34.77 -6.16 -20.82
C MET A 45 -34.66 -6.69 -19.40
N GLU A 46 -34.58 -8.01 -19.25
CA GLU A 46 -34.34 -8.64 -17.96
C GLU A 46 -32.99 -8.12 -17.41
N ILE A 47 -33.05 -7.39 -16.30
CA ILE A 47 -31.89 -6.96 -15.55
C ILE A 47 -31.75 -7.92 -14.38
N ASN A 48 -30.67 -8.72 -14.39
CA ASN A 48 -30.39 -9.72 -13.35
C ASN A 48 -29.85 -9.10 -12.04
N TYR A 49 -30.04 -7.81 -11.77
CA TYR A 49 -29.55 -7.13 -10.60
C TYR A 49 -30.66 -6.53 -9.76
N ASP A 50 -30.88 -7.07 -8.56
CA ASP A 50 -31.73 -6.42 -7.58
C ASP A 50 -30.99 -5.23 -6.93
N PHE A 51 -31.49 -4.02 -7.21
CA PHE A 51 -30.88 -2.78 -6.67
C PHE A 51 -30.88 -2.76 -5.14
N LEU A 52 -32.00 -3.09 -4.50
CA LEU A 52 -32.14 -2.97 -3.05
C LEU A 52 -31.24 -3.96 -2.31
N ASP A 53 -31.21 -5.20 -2.79
CA ASP A 53 -30.36 -6.23 -2.18
C ASP A 53 -28.87 -5.95 -2.41
N ASN A 54 -28.48 -5.54 -3.60
CA ASN A 54 -27.10 -5.17 -3.87
C ASN A 54 -26.68 -3.93 -3.08
N LYS A 55 -27.54 -2.94 -2.91
CA LYS A 55 -27.29 -1.77 -2.06
C LYS A 55 -27.07 -2.19 -0.60
N LYS A 56 -27.90 -3.07 -0.05
CA LYS A 56 -27.73 -3.59 1.32
C LYS A 56 -26.41 -4.34 1.48
N LYS A 57 -26.07 -5.21 0.53
CA LYS A 57 -24.78 -5.92 0.51
C LYS A 57 -23.59 -4.95 0.45
N TYR A 58 -23.66 -3.96 -0.42
CA TYR A 58 -22.61 -2.93 -0.54
C TYR A 58 -22.38 -2.19 0.77
N LEU A 59 -23.45 -1.74 1.44
CA LEU A 59 -23.34 -1.05 2.74
C LEU A 59 -22.79 -1.97 3.84
N LYS A 60 -23.17 -3.26 3.86
CA LYS A 60 -22.61 -4.25 4.79
C LYS A 60 -21.13 -4.44 4.55
N ILE A 61 -20.69 -4.53 3.29
CA ILE A 61 -19.26 -4.65 2.93
C ILE A 61 -18.48 -3.41 3.42
N LEU A 62 -19.01 -2.21 3.25
CA LEU A 62 -18.36 -0.99 3.75
C LEU A 62 -18.16 -1.02 5.27
N THR A 63 -19.19 -1.41 6.02
CA THR A 63 -19.12 -1.56 7.47
C THR A 63 -18.09 -2.61 7.90
N ASN A 64 -18.01 -3.73 7.19
CA ASN A 64 -17.05 -4.78 7.49
C ASN A 64 -15.61 -4.33 7.17
N ILE A 65 -15.40 -3.61 6.07
CA ILE A 65 -14.10 -2.99 5.74
C ILE A 65 -13.65 -2.06 6.88
N GLU A 66 -14.53 -1.18 7.34
CA GLU A 66 -14.23 -0.23 8.43
C GLU A 66 -13.84 -0.98 9.73
N LYS A 67 -14.61 -1.99 10.13
CA LYS A 67 -14.30 -2.79 11.33
C LYS A 67 -12.93 -3.45 11.25
N ILE A 68 -12.59 -4.07 10.11
CA ILE A 68 -11.31 -4.75 9.93
C ILE A 68 -10.15 -3.75 9.90
N GLN A 69 -10.32 -2.60 9.23
CA GLN A 69 -9.29 -1.56 9.21
C GLN A 69 -9.00 -1.05 10.61
N ASN A 70 -10.03 -0.75 11.40
CA ASN A 70 -9.88 -0.30 12.78
C ASN A 70 -9.15 -1.35 13.64
N GLU A 71 -9.46 -2.65 13.48
CA GLU A 71 -8.75 -3.71 14.21
C GLU A 71 -7.28 -3.82 13.78
N ILE A 72 -6.99 -3.77 12.49
CA ILE A 72 -5.61 -3.76 11.99
C ILE A 72 -4.85 -2.56 12.56
N ASP A 73 -5.44 -1.37 12.57
CA ASP A 73 -4.82 -0.17 13.12
C ASP A 73 -4.57 -0.29 14.62
N ASN A 74 -5.53 -0.81 15.37
CA ASN A 74 -5.39 -1.08 16.80
C ASN A 74 -4.25 -2.07 17.09
N LYS A 75 -4.18 -3.17 16.32
CA LYS A 75 -3.11 -4.17 16.49
C LYS A 75 -1.75 -3.62 16.08
N ASN A 76 -1.65 -2.85 15.00
CA ASN A 76 -0.42 -2.18 14.59
C ASN A 76 0.11 -1.20 15.65
N ASN A 77 -0.79 -0.59 16.44
CA ASN A 77 -0.43 0.31 17.53
C ASN A 77 -0.11 -0.42 18.85
N SER A 78 -0.50 -1.70 19.01
CA SER A 78 -0.35 -2.45 20.28
C SER A 78 0.65 -3.59 20.20
N LEU A 79 0.72 -4.33 19.11
CA LEU A 79 1.66 -5.42 18.93
C LEU A 79 3.09 -4.88 18.77
N LYS A 80 4.02 -5.50 19.46
CA LYS A 80 5.43 -5.11 19.48
C LYS A 80 6.28 -6.13 18.75
N ILE A 81 7.26 -5.62 18.01
CA ILE A 81 8.36 -6.41 17.46
C ILE A 81 9.40 -6.69 18.55
N LYS A 82 10.36 -7.57 18.28
CA LYS A 82 11.41 -7.97 19.22
C LYS A 82 12.21 -6.79 19.80
N GLY A 83 12.40 -5.74 19.01
CA GLY A 83 13.06 -4.49 19.42
C GLY A 83 12.21 -3.58 20.33
N GLY A 84 10.98 -4.00 20.72
CA GLY A 84 10.09 -3.25 21.63
C GLY A 84 9.25 -2.16 20.95
N LEU A 85 9.51 -1.83 19.69
CA LEU A 85 8.70 -0.92 18.90
C LEU A 85 7.35 -1.55 18.56
N THR A 86 6.30 -0.76 18.46
CA THR A 86 5.05 -1.20 17.85
C THR A 86 5.25 -1.44 16.35
N ILE A 87 4.38 -2.25 15.74
CA ILE A 87 4.45 -2.50 14.28
C ILE A 87 4.39 -1.16 13.51
N LYS A 88 3.56 -0.22 13.96
CA LYS A 88 3.46 1.11 13.34
C LYS A 88 4.76 1.91 13.44
N GLU A 89 5.40 1.91 14.60
CA GLU A 89 6.71 2.58 14.78
C GLU A 89 7.79 1.91 13.94
N ALA A 90 7.80 0.58 13.87
CA ALA A 90 8.71 -0.18 13.02
C ALA A 90 8.52 0.12 11.53
N LEU A 91 7.28 0.22 11.04
CA LEU A 91 6.97 0.64 9.67
C LEU A 91 7.46 2.07 9.38
N ASN A 92 7.32 3.00 10.33
CA ASN A 92 7.85 4.36 10.19
C ASN A 92 9.38 4.37 10.15
N CYS A 93 10.04 3.50 10.95
CA CYS A 93 11.49 3.32 10.91
C CYS A 93 11.95 2.81 9.54
N VAL A 94 11.31 1.77 9.01
CA VAL A 94 11.58 1.25 7.66
C VAL A 94 11.44 2.34 6.60
N ASN A 95 10.37 3.14 6.65
CA ASN A 95 10.16 4.25 5.70
C ASN A 95 11.28 5.29 5.77
N LYS A 96 11.74 5.63 6.98
CA LYS A 96 12.88 6.54 7.18
C LYS A 96 14.16 5.95 6.55
N LEU A 97 14.47 4.69 6.86
CA LEU A 97 15.64 4.01 6.31
C LEU A 97 15.59 3.87 4.79
N GLN A 98 14.42 3.62 4.21
CA GLN A 98 14.24 3.60 2.75
C GLN A 98 14.55 4.96 2.09
N ASN A 99 14.14 6.06 2.71
CA ASN A 99 14.48 7.39 2.21
C ASN A 99 15.99 7.67 2.31
N GLU A 100 16.63 7.23 3.38
CA GLU A 100 18.09 7.34 3.57
C GLU A 100 18.85 6.47 2.56
N LYS A 101 18.38 5.25 2.30
CA LYS A 101 18.87 4.36 1.24
C LYS A 101 18.85 5.04 -0.13
N ILE A 102 17.72 5.68 -0.48
CA ILE A 102 17.58 6.40 -1.76
C ILE A 102 18.59 7.55 -1.87
N LEU A 103 18.84 8.26 -0.77
CA LEU A 103 19.87 9.32 -0.73
C LEU A 103 21.26 8.75 -1.01
N TYR A 104 21.65 7.68 -0.31
CA TYR A 104 22.97 7.07 -0.47
C TYR A 104 23.15 6.47 -1.87
N GLU A 105 22.13 5.83 -2.42
CA GLU A 105 22.14 5.32 -3.79
C GLU A 105 22.41 6.44 -4.81
N LYS A 106 21.74 7.58 -4.67
CA LYS A 106 21.99 8.74 -5.54
C LYS A 106 23.40 9.28 -5.39
N LEU A 107 23.92 9.39 -4.15
CA LEU A 107 25.26 9.88 -3.89
C LEU A 107 26.34 8.94 -4.45
N ILE A 108 26.18 7.62 -4.28
CA ILE A 108 27.11 6.60 -4.80
C ILE A 108 27.21 6.70 -6.33
N ASN A 109 26.08 7.00 -7.00
CA ASN A 109 26.00 7.07 -8.45
C ASN A 109 26.43 8.42 -9.05
N ILE A 110 26.81 9.42 -8.24
CA ILE A 110 27.35 10.67 -8.74
C ILE A 110 28.70 10.37 -9.42
N LYS A 111 28.82 10.79 -10.67
CA LYS A 111 30.05 10.70 -11.44
C LYS A 111 30.81 12.02 -11.37
N ASP A 112 32.11 11.92 -11.13
CA ASP A 112 33.01 13.06 -11.28
C ASP A 112 33.04 13.48 -12.75
N ASN A 113 33.04 14.77 -13.00
CA ASN A 113 32.98 15.33 -14.35
C ASN A 113 33.98 16.48 -14.49
N LYS A 114 34.66 16.50 -15.63
CA LYS A 114 35.55 17.56 -16.05
C LYS A 114 35.19 18.01 -17.45
N ARG A 115 34.82 19.29 -17.61
CA ARG A 115 34.54 19.84 -18.92
C ARG A 115 35.35 21.11 -19.19
N ARG A 116 35.79 21.26 -20.44
CA ARG A 116 36.42 22.49 -20.90
C ARG A 116 35.37 23.53 -21.25
N ILE A 117 35.57 24.74 -20.78
CA ILE A 117 34.84 25.93 -21.21
C ILE A 117 35.76 26.74 -22.11
N SER A 118 35.34 27.01 -23.33
CA SER A 118 36.09 27.86 -24.27
C SER A 118 35.31 29.17 -24.44
N GLU A 119 35.89 30.23 -23.97
CA GLU A 119 35.39 31.59 -24.18
C GLU A 119 36.35 32.32 -25.15
N THR A 120 35.87 33.42 -25.74
CA THR A 120 36.60 34.16 -26.79
C THR A 120 37.98 34.63 -26.33
N THR A 121 38.20 34.86 -25.05
CA THR A 121 39.44 35.38 -24.47
C THR A 121 40.15 34.43 -23.51
N ASN A 122 39.46 33.40 -22.98
CA ASN A 122 40.03 32.46 -22.02
C ASN A 122 39.41 31.07 -22.19
N SER A 123 40.24 30.03 -21.96
CA SER A 123 39.79 28.65 -21.86
C SER A 123 40.15 28.11 -20.49
N TYR A 124 39.17 27.51 -19.79
CA TYR A 124 39.36 26.90 -18.47
C TYR A 124 38.61 25.58 -18.34
N PHE A 125 38.94 24.79 -17.34
CA PHE A 125 38.26 23.57 -17.03
C PHE A 125 37.39 23.75 -15.78
N ILE A 126 36.16 23.28 -15.84
CA ILE A 126 35.34 23.08 -14.64
C ILE A 126 35.38 21.61 -14.31
N GLU A 127 35.82 21.30 -13.11
CA GLU A 127 35.86 19.94 -12.57
C GLU A 127 34.94 19.84 -11.37
N LYS A 128 34.08 18.84 -11.40
CA LYS A 128 33.19 18.48 -10.28
C LYS A 128 33.67 17.14 -9.75
N VAL A 129 34.12 17.13 -8.53
CA VAL A 129 34.65 15.94 -7.83
C VAL A 129 33.83 15.73 -6.58
N SER A 130 33.55 14.48 -6.26
CA SER A 130 32.86 14.12 -5.02
C SER A 130 33.70 14.50 -3.81
N ASN A 131 33.10 15.20 -2.86
CA ASN A 131 33.74 15.66 -1.61
C ASN A 131 33.53 14.72 -0.42
N TYR A 132 33.15 13.46 -0.70
CA TYR A 132 32.90 12.43 0.31
C TYR A 132 33.56 11.11 -0.07
N ASN A 133 33.73 10.22 0.94
CA ASN A 133 34.31 8.89 0.75
C ASN A 133 33.22 7.93 0.26
N ARG A 134 33.31 7.51 -1.01
CA ARG A 134 32.32 6.62 -1.66
C ARG A 134 32.30 5.22 -1.05
N GLU A 135 33.46 4.70 -0.62
CA GLU A 135 33.52 3.35 -0.04
C GLU A 135 32.82 3.30 1.32
N LYS A 136 33.08 4.33 2.15
CA LYS A 136 32.39 4.48 3.42
C LYS A 136 30.87 4.60 3.21
N LEU A 137 30.45 5.34 2.17
CA LEU A 137 29.05 5.51 1.85
C LEU A 137 28.39 4.20 1.38
N LYS A 138 29.11 3.38 0.60
CA LYS A 138 28.65 2.04 0.21
C LYS A 138 28.45 1.13 1.41
N ALA A 139 29.42 1.11 2.34
CA ALA A 139 29.29 0.32 3.56
C ALA A 139 28.06 0.74 4.40
N MET A 140 27.80 2.05 4.51
CA MET A 140 26.59 2.56 5.19
C MET A 140 25.31 2.17 4.45
N TYR A 141 25.33 2.19 3.12
CA TYR A 141 24.20 1.76 2.28
C TYR A 141 23.87 0.27 2.50
N GLU A 142 24.88 -0.59 2.55
CA GLU A 142 24.72 -2.02 2.84
C GLU A 142 24.15 -2.25 4.25
N GLN A 143 24.66 -1.55 5.24
CA GLN A 143 24.14 -1.62 6.61
C GLN A 143 22.65 -1.24 6.70
N ILE A 144 22.23 -0.21 5.96
CA ILE A 144 20.82 0.20 5.92
C ILE A 144 19.93 -0.89 5.28
N ILE A 145 20.43 -1.57 4.23
CA ILE A 145 19.69 -2.67 3.61
C ILE A 145 19.47 -3.80 4.60
N ASP A 146 20.52 -4.18 5.34
CA ASP A 146 20.44 -5.25 6.34
C ASP A 146 19.48 -4.85 7.47
N GLU A 147 19.55 -3.62 7.98
CA GLU A 147 18.66 -3.11 9.02
C GLU A 147 17.19 -3.09 8.57
N ILE A 148 16.91 -2.66 7.33
CA ILE A 148 15.56 -2.72 6.76
C ILE A 148 15.04 -4.16 6.73
N GLN A 149 15.87 -5.11 6.30
CA GLN A 149 15.50 -6.50 6.20
C GLN A 149 15.23 -7.13 7.56
N ASP A 150 16.04 -6.82 8.55
CA ASP A 150 15.86 -7.30 9.93
C ASP A 150 14.54 -6.79 10.53
N ILE A 151 14.26 -5.49 10.41
CA ILE A 151 13.01 -4.91 10.91
C ILE A 151 11.79 -5.50 10.16
N GLN A 152 11.88 -5.69 8.83
CA GLN A 152 10.79 -6.31 8.05
C GLN A 152 10.53 -7.76 8.48
N ASN A 153 11.57 -8.53 8.77
CA ASN A 153 11.43 -9.88 9.29
C ASN A 153 10.73 -9.90 10.67
N GLU A 154 11.10 -8.99 11.56
CA GLU A 154 10.44 -8.86 12.87
C GLU A 154 8.95 -8.44 12.73
N ILE A 155 8.64 -7.53 11.81
CA ILE A 155 7.25 -7.16 11.49
C ILE A 155 6.46 -8.38 10.99
N ASN A 156 7.04 -9.19 10.10
CA ASN A 156 6.39 -10.40 9.58
C ASN A 156 6.10 -11.42 10.69
N ILE A 157 7.04 -11.60 11.61
CA ILE A 157 6.86 -12.45 12.80
C ILE A 157 5.71 -11.90 13.67
N ALA A 158 5.69 -10.60 13.94
CA ALA A 158 4.63 -9.97 14.72
C ALA A 158 3.26 -10.08 14.03
N ASN A 159 3.19 -9.92 12.71
CA ASN A 159 1.97 -10.06 11.91
C ASN A 159 1.41 -11.49 11.90
N SER A 160 2.24 -12.50 12.13
CA SER A 160 1.83 -13.91 12.21
C SER A 160 1.35 -14.34 13.59
N GLN A 161 1.54 -13.51 14.63
CA GLN A 161 1.10 -13.82 15.99
C GLN A 161 -0.43 -13.87 16.06
N GLU A 162 -0.94 -14.96 16.64
CA GLU A 162 -2.37 -15.12 16.86
C GLU A 162 -2.87 -14.25 18.01
N PHE A 163 -4.03 -13.66 17.82
CA PHE A 163 -4.77 -12.92 18.85
C PHE A 163 -6.27 -13.21 18.77
N GLU A 164 -6.97 -12.93 19.85
CA GLU A 164 -8.43 -12.97 19.85
C GLU A 164 -9.00 -11.67 19.32
N THR A 165 -10.06 -11.76 18.51
CA THR A 165 -10.82 -10.63 17.99
C THR A 165 -12.30 -10.90 18.11
N ASP A 166 -13.06 -9.82 18.41
CA ASP A 166 -14.52 -9.83 18.46
C ASP A 166 -15.15 -9.52 17.11
N ILE A 167 -14.32 -9.40 16.05
CA ILE A 167 -14.85 -9.16 14.71
C ILE A 167 -15.71 -10.35 14.29
N ASN A 168 -17.01 -10.09 14.22
CA ASN A 168 -17.97 -10.96 13.57
C ASN A 168 -18.33 -10.36 12.20
N LEU A 169 -17.87 -11.00 11.14
CA LEU A 169 -18.14 -10.54 9.78
C LEU A 169 -19.56 -10.90 9.31
N GLY A 170 -20.35 -11.56 10.17
CA GLY A 170 -21.75 -11.97 9.99
C GLY A 170 -22.06 -12.40 8.55
N GLU A 171 -22.43 -13.63 8.38
CA GLU A 171 -22.93 -14.17 7.11
C GLU A 171 -24.05 -13.31 6.49
#